data_60a7b59db1d3c91ce881ba7af21cb0aa
#
_entry.id   60a7b59db1d3c91ce881ba7af21cb0aa
#
_cell.length_a   1.000
_cell.length_b   1.000
_cell.length_c   1.000
_cell.angle_alpha   90.00
_cell.angle_beta   90.00
_cell.angle_gamma   90.00
#
_symmetry.space_group_name_H-M   'P 1'
#
loop_
_entity.id
_entity.type
_entity.pdbx_description
1 polymer ?
#
loop_
_entity_poly.entity_id
_entity_poly.type
_entity_poly.pdbx_seq_one_letter_code
_entity_poly.pdbx_strand_id
1 'polypeptide(L)'
;ENIVKFGANVNPLGLSPKAGRAIAEHVDILSSYPDREYTSLRNTISSYCNIPADFILPGNGSSELISLLIQERAPKHTLILGPTYSEYSRELSFSGSTQEYYHLQESNDFEPDIPDLCRKLEQGYDFLILCNPNNPTSSAITQEELRRLIGFCAEKNIFVMIDETYVEFAPDINAITAVPLTREFTNLMVLRGVSKFFAAPGMRLGYGITGNMDFLAKMRKKQTPWSLNSLGAFAGEIMLQDEDYIKETRNLILSERDRMIRELKDTDTYKIYPAYANFILLRILKNGLTSYDVFEACIKQGMMIRDCSSFQCLDGEFVRFCIMMPEDNSRLVKVLKSL
;
A
#
# COMPACT_ATOMS: atom_id res chain seq x y z
N GLU A 1 -14.71 -20.08 16.23
CA GLU A 1 -13.35 -19.76 16.75
C GLU A 1 -12.82 -18.55 16.00
N ASN A 2 -12.30 -17.57 16.73
CA ASN A 2 -11.77 -16.35 16.13
C ASN A 2 -10.40 -16.63 15.49
N ILE A 3 -10.35 -16.63 14.16
CA ILE A 3 -9.09 -16.76 13.41
C ILE A 3 -8.38 -15.40 13.38
N VAL A 4 -7.11 -15.36 13.80
CA VAL A 4 -6.25 -14.17 13.68
C VAL A 4 -5.81 -14.00 12.24
N LYS A 5 -6.15 -12.88 11.62
CA LYS A 5 -5.99 -12.63 10.16
C LYS A 5 -4.65 -11.97 9.83
N PHE A 6 -3.56 -12.70 10.00
CA PHE A 6 -2.20 -12.24 9.64
C PHE A 6 -2.01 -11.93 8.14
N GLY A 7 -2.88 -12.46 7.28
CA GLY A 7 -2.82 -12.21 5.83
C GLY A 7 -3.45 -10.90 5.36
N ALA A 8 -4.22 -10.20 6.22
CA ALA A 8 -5.03 -9.05 5.82
C ALA A 8 -4.26 -7.71 5.78
N ASN A 9 -3.11 -7.63 6.43
CA ASN A 9 -2.27 -6.43 6.54
C ASN A 9 -2.99 -5.21 7.14
N VAL A 10 -3.95 -5.43 8.03
CA VAL A 10 -4.69 -4.37 8.71
C VAL A 10 -4.11 -4.14 10.09
N ASN A 11 -4.04 -2.89 10.53
CA ASN A 11 -3.58 -2.51 11.87
C ASN A 11 -4.39 -3.24 12.95
N PRO A 12 -3.74 -3.96 13.87
CA PRO A 12 -4.42 -4.76 14.90
C PRO A 12 -5.13 -3.94 15.99
N LEU A 13 -4.84 -2.64 16.12
CA LEU A 13 -5.53 -1.77 17.07
C LEU A 13 -7.01 -1.56 16.72
N GLY A 14 -7.41 -1.89 15.46
CA GLY A 14 -8.75 -1.63 14.99
C GLY A 14 -9.00 -0.14 14.71
N LEU A 15 -10.26 0.21 14.49
CA LEU A 15 -10.65 1.60 14.23
C LEU A 15 -10.32 2.48 15.44
N SER A 16 -9.79 3.69 15.18
CA SER A 16 -9.56 4.69 16.26
C SER A 16 -10.80 4.83 17.15
N PRO A 17 -10.67 4.70 18.49
CA PRO A 17 -11.79 4.89 19.40
C PRO A 17 -12.44 6.28 19.28
N LYS A 18 -11.66 7.30 18.94
CA LYS A 18 -12.15 8.66 18.69
C LYS A 18 -13.05 8.71 17.46
N ALA A 19 -12.61 8.10 16.35
CA ALA A 19 -13.42 7.99 15.13
C ALA A 19 -14.67 7.12 15.36
N GLY A 20 -14.55 6.00 16.08
CA GLY A 20 -15.68 5.13 16.39
C GLY A 20 -16.79 5.82 17.20
N ARG A 21 -16.42 6.58 18.24
CA ARG A 21 -17.39 7.39 19.00
C ARG A 21 -18.05 8.45 18.14
N ALA A 22 -17.27 9.20 17.38
CA ALA A 22 -17.80 10.26 16.54
C ALA A 22 -18.78 9.71 15.48
N ILE A 23 -18.51 8.56 14.89
CA ILE A 23 -19.44 7.90 13.95
C ILE A 23 -20.74 7.54 14.66
N ALA A 24 -20.68 6.97 15.87
CA ALA A 24 -21.86 6.58 16.64
C ALA A 24 -22.73 7.79 17.02
N GLU A 25 -22.11 8.93 17.32
CA GLU A 25 -22.78 10.17 17.70
C GLU A 25 -23.37 10.94 16.51
N HIS A 26 -22.88 10.69 15.29
CA HIS A 26 -23.24 11.47 14.09
C HIS A 26 -23.71 10.56 12.93
N VAL A 27 -24.35 9.45 13.25
CA VAL A 27 -24.87 8.52 12.23
C VAL A 27 -25.94 9.17 11.33
N ASP A 28 -26.57 10.25 11.78
CA ASP A 28 -27.56 11.06 11.07
C ASP A 28 -27.01 11.73 9.80
N ILE A 29 -25.68 11.90 9.69
CA ILE A 29 -25.05 12.41 8.45
C ILE A 29 -25.36 11.55 7.23
N LEU A 30 -25.74 10.28 7.42
CA LEU A 30 -26.16 9.38 6.34
C LEU A 30 -27.46 9.80 5.65
N SER A 31 -28.23 10.67 6.27
CA SER A 31 -29.49 11.21 5.69
C SER A 31 -29.26 12.27 4.62
N SER A 32 -27.99 12.70 4.41
CA SER A 32 -27.63 13.76 3.49
C SER A 32 -26.47 13.36 2.58
N TYR A 33 -26.46 13.87 1.34
CA TYR A 33 -25.29 13.76 0.49
C TYR A 33 -24.10 14.51 1.11
N PRO A 34 -22.86 13.97 0.98
CA PRO A 34 -21.67 14.71 1.40
C PRO A 34 -21.45 15.96 0.52
N ASP A 35 -20.57 16.85 0.98
CA ASP A 35 -20.06 17.94 0.13
C ASP A 35 -19.46 17.36 -1.15
N ARG A 36 -19.94 17.84 -2.30
CA ARG A 36 -19.55 17.36 -3.62
C ARG A 36 -18.05 17.47 -3.87
N GLU A 37 -17.41 18.49 -3.32
CA GLU A 37 -15.99 18.77 -3.48
C GLU A 37 -15.15 18.19 -2.33
N TYR A 38 -15.79 17.61 -1.31
CA TYR A 38 -15.12 17.09 -0.10
C TYR A 38 -14.14 18.11 0.49
N THR A 39 -14.51 19.37 0.56
CA THR A 39 -13.63 20.50 0.89
C THR A 39 -12.94 20.32 2.23
N SER A 40 -13.71 19.97 3.28
CA SER A 40 -13.16 19.75 4.62
C SER A 40 -12.17 18.58 4.64
N LEU A 41 -12.54 17.45 4.04
CA LEU A 41 -11.68 16.29 3.93
C LEU A 41 -10.38 16.59 3.16
N ARG A 42 -10.48 17.30 2.02
CA ARG A 42 -9.31 17.72 1.24
C ARG A 42 -8.38 18.61 2.04
N ASN A 43 -8.91 19.54 2.82
CA ASN A 43 -8.11 20.40 3.71
C ASN A 43 -7.43 19.57 4.81
N THR A 44 -8.11 18.57 5.37
CA THR A 44 -7.53 17.66 6.36
C THR A 44 -6.40 16.83 5.75
N ILE A 45 -6.61 16.23 4.58
CA ILE A 45 -5.57 15.48 3.86
C ILE A 45 -4.40 16.40 3.49
N SER A 46 -4.69 17.63 3.07
CA SER A 46 -3.68 18.66 2.76
C SER A 46 -2.77 18.92 3.95
N SER A 47 -3.32 19.09 5.14
CA SER A 47 -2.56 19.27 6.37
C SER A 47 -1.78 18.03 6.74
N TYR A 48 -2.39 16.85 6.66
CA TYR A 48 -1.77 15.56 6.96
C TYR A 48 -0.58 15.23 6.06
N CYS A 49 -0.72 15.49 4.76
CA CYS A 49 0.31 15.21 3.76
C CYS A 49 1.26 16.39 3.48
N ASN A 50 1.01 17.56 4.07
CA ASN A 50 1.71 18.80 3.79
C ASN A 50 1.79 19.12 2.28
N ILE A 51 0.64 19.11 1.59
CA ILE A 51 0.51 19.31 0.14
C ILE A 51 -0.70 20.22 -0.14
N PRO A 52 -0.76 21.01 -1.24
CA PRO A 52 -1.94 21.82 -1.55
C PRO A 52 -3.22 20.99 -1.66
N ALA A 53 -4.33 21.47 -1.10
CA ALA A 53 -5.62 20.79 -1.14
C ALA A 53 -6.12 20.56 -2.58
N ASP A 54 -5.71 21.43 -3.51
CA ASP A 54 -6.09 21.32 -4.93
C ASP A 54 -5.41 20.13 -5.64
N PHE A 55 -4.32 19.61 -5.10
CA PHE A 55 -3.65 18.40 -5.62
C PHE A 55 -4.37 17.10 -5.26
N ILE A 56 -5.40 17.17 -4.41
CA ILE A 56 -6.00 15.99 -3.77
C ILE A 56 -7.34 15.63 -4.43
N LEU A 57 -7.50 14.35 -4.73
CA LEU A 57 -8.74 13.73 -5.19
C LEU A 57 -9.14 12.61 -4.23
N PRO A 58 -10.12 12.81 -3.35
CA PRO A 58 -10.70 11.72 -2.56
C PRO A 58 -11.50 10.76 -3.44
N GLY A 59 -11.55 9.48 -3.06
CA GLY A 59 -12.28 8.45 -3.78
C GLY A 59 -12.77 7.32 -2.88
N ASN A 60 -13.60 6.47 -3.45
CA ASN A 60 -14.19 5.30 -2.79
C ASN A 60 -13.16 4.16 -2.67
N GLY A 61 -12.13 4.38 -1.86
CA GLY A 61 -10.94 3.56 -1.75
C GLY A 61 -9.93 3.82 -2.88
N SER A 62 -8.69 3.38 -2.68
CA SER A 62 -7.66 3.48 -3.71
C SER A 62 -8.03 2.71 -4.99
N SER A 63 -8.87 1.67 -4.89
CA SER A 63 -9.30 0.87 -6.04
C SER A 63 -10.08 1.70 -7.08
N GLU A 64 -10.98 2.61 -6.64
CA GLU A 64 -11.65 3.53 -7.57
C GLU A 64 -10.65 4.43 -8.26
N LEU A 65 -9.67 4.95 -7.51
CA LEU A 65 -8.67 5.88 -8.05
C LEU A 65 -7.72 5.19 -9.04
N ILE A 66 -7.33 3.93 -8.78
CA ILE A 66 -6.55 3.12 -9.72
C ILE A 66 -7.32 2.97 -11.04
N SER A 67 -8.58 2.59 -10.95
CA SER A 67 -9.44 2.40 -12.13
C SER A 67 -9.61 3.71 -12.92
N LEU A 68 -9.95 4.82 -12.25
CA LEU A 68 -10.10 6.14 -12.86
C LEU A 68 -8.80 6.63 -13.52
N LEU A 69 -7.66 6.43 -12.84
CA LEU A 69 -6.35 6.83 -13.36
C LEU A 69 -6.02 6.08 -14.64
N ILE A 70 -6.18 4.75 -14.65
CA ILE A 70 -5.95 3.91 -15.82
C ILE A 70 -6.90 4.30 -16.97
N GLN A 71 -8.18 4.52 -16.68
CA GLN A 71 -9.16 4.96 -17.68
C GLN A 71 -8.84 6.34 -18.27
N GLU A 72 -8.33 7.28 -17.46
CA GLU A 72 -7.98 8.61 -17.95
C GLU A 72 -6.68 8.61 -18.73
N ARG A 73 -5.68 7.86 -18.25
CA ARG A 73 -4.39 7.72 -18.95
C ARG A 73 -4.51 6.93 -20.24
N ALA A 74 -5.42 5.95 -20.26
CA ALA A 74 -5.58 5.02 -21.37
C ALA A 74 -4.22 4.51 -21.89
N PRO A 75 -3.37 3.91 -21.03
CA PRO A 75 -2.02 3.54 -21.38
C PRO A 75 -2.02 2.47 -22.48
N LYS A 76 -1.04 2.53 -23.36
CA LYS A 76 -0.85 1.52 -24.41
C LYS A 76 0.09 0.41 -23.97
N HIS A 77 1.15 0.76 -23.28
CA HIS A 77 2.18 -0.19 -22.85
C HIS A 77 2.64 0.13 -21.42
N THR A 78 2.25 -0.71 -20.47
CA THR A 78 2.49 -0.51 -19.03
C THR A 78 3.57 -1.44 -18.51
N LEU A 79 4.50 -0.89 -17.74
CA LEU A 79 5.45 -1.66 -16.93
C LEU A 79 4.99 -1.68 -15.47
N ILE A 80 4.94 -2.86 -14.85
CA ILE A 80 4.59 -3.06 -13.44
C ILE A 80 5.81 -3.60 -12.71
N LEU A 81 6.21 -3.02 -11.57
CA LEU A 81 7.22 -3.63 -10.72
C LEU A 81 6.61 -4.81 -9.99
N GLY A 82 7.14 -6.01 -10.20
CA GLY A 82 6.64 -7.25 -9.60
C GLY A 82 7.73 -8.08 -8.93
N PRO A 83 7.37 -8.90 -7.93
CA PRO A 83 6.00 -9.23 -7.51
C PRO A 83 5.27 -8.05 -6.85
N THR A 84 3.97 -7.91 -7.07
CA THR A 84 3.18 -6.84 -6.45
C THR A 84 1.68 -7.18 -6.36
N TYR A 85 0.86 -6.23 -6.00
CA TYR A 85 -0.58 -6.36 -5.85
C TYR A 85 -1.27 -6.63 -7.20
N SER A 86 -2.05 -7.70 -7.28
CA SER A 86 -2.64 -8.20 -8.53
C SER A 86 -3.70 -7.30 -9.16
N GLU A 87 -4.30 -6.38 -8.37
CA GLU A 87 -5.36 -5.51 -8.89
C GLU A 87 -4.86 -4.51 -9.95
N TYR A 88 -3.56 -4.17 -9.95
CA TYR A 88 -3.01 -3.32 -11.01
C TYR A 88 -3.12 -4.00 -12.38
N SER A 89 -2.67 -5.25 -12.45
CA SER A 89 -2.77 -6.06 -13.67
C SER A 89 -4.23 -6.32 -14.07
N ARG A 90 -5.09 -6.57 -13.08
CA ARG A 90 -6.52 -6.76 -13.32
C ARG A 90 -7.16 -5.51 -13.93
N GLU A 91 -6.95 -4.33 -13.36
CA GLU A 91 -7.53 -3.08 -13.88
C GLU A 91 -6.98 -2.74 -15.28
N LEU A 92 -5.69 -2.98 -15.53
CA LEU A 92 -5.10 -2.81 -16.86
C LEU A 92 -5.72 -3.75 -17.90
N SER A 93 -6.10 -4.96 -17.52
CA SER A 93 -6.74 -5.91 -18.45
C SER A 93 -8.06 -5.40 -19.03
N PHE A 94 -8.74 -4.49 -18.34
CA PHE A 94 -9.97 -3.85 -18.82
C PHE A 94 -9.71 -2.64 -19.72
N SER A 95 -8.48 -2.09 -19.71
CA SER A 95 -8.13 -0.91 -20.51
C SER A 95 -7.63 -1.21 -21.91
N GLY A 96 -7.33 -2.49 -22.21
CA GLY A 96 -6.67 -2.88 -23.46
C GLY A 96 -5.18 -2.56 -23.52
N SER A 97 -4.56 -2.13 -22.41
CA SER A 97 -3.12 -1.92 -22.31
C SER A 97 -2.38 -3.26 -22.40
N THR A 98 -1.29 -3.28 -23.15
CA THR A 98 -0.29 -4.35 -22.99
C THR A 98 0.46 -4.11 -21.69
N GLN A 99 0.76 -5.16 -20.94
CA GLN A 99 1.40 -5.06 -19.65
C GLN A 99 2.56 -6.05 -19.53
N GLU A 100 3.64 -5.59 -18.95
CA GLU A 100 4.81 -6.39 -18.63
C GLU A 100 5.24 -6.15 -17.19
N TYR A 101 5.98 -7.12 -16.63
CA TYR A 101 6.56 -7.00 -15.30
C TYR A 101 8.06 -6.75 -15.37
N TYR A 102 8.51 -5.76 -14.59
CA TYR A 102 9.91 -5.66 -14.18
C TYR A 102 10.09 -6.52 -12.94
N HIS A 103 10.90 -7.59 -13.04
CA HIS A 103 11.07 -8.56 -11.96
C HIS A 103 12.07 -8.03 -10.93
N LEU A 104 11.57 -7.69 -9.75
CA LEU A 104 12.41 -7.37 -8.59
C LEU A 104 13.19 -8.62 -8.18
N GLN A 105 14.49 -8.48 -8.06
CA GLN A 105 15.39 -9.61 -7.81
C GLN A 105 15.53 -9.88 -6.32
N GLU A 106 15.40 -11.15 -5.91
CA GLU A 106 15.63 -11.56 -4.54
C GLU A 106 17.07 -11.30 -4.08
N SER A 107 18.03 -11.41 -4.99
CA SER A 107 19.46 -11.13 -4.74
C SER A 107 19.73 -9.67 -4.33
N ASN A 108 18.78 -8.76 -4.63
CA ASN A 108 18.79 -7.35 -4.22
C ASN A 108 17.68 -7.04 -3.21
N ASP A 109 17.29 -8.00 -2.39
CA ASP A 109 16.23 -7.91 -1.38
C ASP A 109 14.92 -7.30 -1.93
N PHE A 110 14.63 -7.55 -3.21
CA PHE A 110 13.49 -7.03 -3.96
C PHE A 110 13.44 -5.50 -4.08
N GLU A 111 14.56 -4.83 -3.94
CA GLU A 111 14.70 -3.42 -4.32
C GLU A 111 15.00 -3.33 -5.83
N PRO A 112 14.44 -2.35 -6.58
CA PRO A 112 14.75 -2.22 -7.99
C PRO A 112 16.17 -1.66 -8.21
N ASP A 113 16.85 -2.17 -9.22
CA ASP A 113 18.02 -1.51 -9.79
C ASP A 113 17.53 -0.35 -10.68
N ILE A 114 17.61 0.89 -10.18
CA ILE A 114 17.06 2.06 -10.89
C ILE A 114 17.71 2.27 -12.28
N PRO A 115 19.04 2.17 -12.46
CA PRO A 115 19.64 2.22 -13.78
C PRO A 115 19.11 1.14 -14.73
N ASP A 116 18.93 -0.08 -14.26
CA ASP A 116 18.41 -1.18 -15.08
C ASP A 116 16.94 -0.98 -15.43
N LEU A 117 16.14 -0.55 -14.45
CA LEU A 117 14.72 -0.20 -14.67
C LEU A 117 14.57 0.92 -15.71
N CYS A 118 15.43 1.96 -15.67
CA CYS A 118 15.43 3.01 -16.68
C CYS A 118 15.74 2.47 -18.08
N ARG A 119 16.74 1.57 -18.22
CA ARG A 119 17.01 0.91 -19.51
C ARG A 119 15.81 0.10 -20.02
N LYS A 120 15.11 -0.59 -19.13
CA LYS A 120 13.89 -1.33 -19.49
C LYS A 120 12.79 -0.38 -19.97
N LEU A 121 12.61 0.75 -19.32
CA LEU A 121 11.61 1.77 -19.67
C LEU A 121 11.86 2.42 -21.05
N GLU A 122 13.08 2.42 -21.58
CA GLU A 122 13.39 2.89 -22.92
C GLU A 122 12.76 2.04 -24.04
N GLN A 123 12.23 0.86 -23.72
CA GLN A 123 11.61 -0.05 -24.70
C GLN A 123 10.20 0.37 -25.12
N GLY A 124 9.75 1.58 -24.80
CA GLY A 124 8.52 2.16 -25.34
C GLY A 124 7.29 2.03 -24.43
N TYR A 125 7.49 2.02 -23.13
CA TYR A 125 6.41 2.12 -22.15
C TYR A 125 5.92 3.57 -22.05
N ASP A 126 4.61 3.74 -21.76
CA ASP A 126 3.98 5.03 -21.51
C ASP A 126 3.39 5.16 -20.11
N PHE A 127 3.42 4.05 -19.33
CA PHE A 127 2.94 4.01 -17.97
C PHE A 127 3.79 3.08 -17.09
N LEU A 128 4.10 3.53 -15.87
CA LEU A 128 4.80 2.77 -14.85
C LEU A 128 3.95 2.69 -13.59
N ILE A 129 3.77 1.48 -13.05
CA ILE A 129 3.09 1.23 -11.79
C ILE A 129 4.04 0.61 -10.80
N LEU A 130 4.10 1.18 -9.59
CA LEU A 130 4.83 0.61 -8.46
C LEU A 130 4.12 0.86 -7.13
N CYS A 131 4.39 0.01 -6.15
CA CYS A 131 3.91 0.12 -4.78
C CYS A 131 5.10 0.41 -3.86
N ASN A 132 4.97 1.40 -2.97
CA ASN A 132 6.07 1.82 -2.11
C ASN A 132 5.59 2.20 -0.70
N PRO A 133 5.85 1.38 0.35
CA PRO A 133 6.46 0.04 0.34
C PRO A 133 5.69 -1.00 -0.44
N ASN A 134 6.41 -1.94 -1.06
CA ASN A 134 5.82 -2.93 -1.94
C ASN A 134 5.12 -4.07 -1.18
N ASN A 135 4.05 -4.57 -1.72
CA ASN A 135 3.35 -5.77 -1.28
C ASN A 135 3.52 -6.87 -2.35
N PRO A 136 4.15 -8.02 -2.08
CA PRO A 136 4.35 -8.65 -0.76
C PRO A 136 5.74 -8.47 -0.14
N THR A 137 6.67 -7.79 -0.81
CA THR A 137 8.10 -7.82 -0.44
C THR A 137 8.45 -6.96 0.77
N SER A 138 7.60 -5.99 1.11
CA SER A 138 7.86 -4.97 2.15
C SER A 138 9.08 -4.08 1.87
N SER A 139 9.74 -4.22 0.71
CA SER A 139 10.84 -3.38 0.27
C SER A 139 10.37 -1.96 -0.05
N ALA A 140 11.27 -1.00 -0.01
CA ALA A 140 10.97 0.39 -0.33
C ALA A 140 12.07 1.03 -1.17
N ILE A 141 11.65 1.95 -2.03
CA ILE A 141 12.52 2.79 -2.85
C ILE A 141 12.66 4.13 -2.11
N THR A 142 13.88 4.65 -2.01
CA THR A 142 14.12 5.94 -1.37
C THR A 142 13.55 7.10 -2.18
N GLN A 143 13.22 8.21 -1.51
CA GLN A 143 12.71 9.40 -2.18
C GLN A 143 13.69 9.95 -3.23
N GLU A 144 15.01 9.83 -2.98
CA GLU A 144 16.03 10.26 -3.95
C GLU A 144 16.01 9.39 -5.20
N GLU A 145 15.91 8.08 -5.07
CA GLU A 145 15.78 7.14 -6.18
C GLU A 145 14.46 7.34 -6.94
N LEU A 146 13.35 7.57 -6.22
CA LEU A 146 12.07 7.92 -6.82
C LEU A 146 12.18 9.21 -7.64
N ARG A 147 12.85 10.24 -7.11
CA ARG A 147 13.06 11.50 -7.86
C ARG A 147 13.82 11.26 -9.17
N ARG A 148 14.88 10.45 -9.15
CA ARG A 148 15.64 10.08 -10.36
C ARG A 148 14.77 9.32 -11.36
N LEU A 149 14.03 8.32 -10.89
CA LEU A 149 13.16 7.50 -11.72
C LEU A 149 12.03 8.31 -12.36
N ILE A 150 11.34 9.13 -11.56
CA ILE A 150 10.23 9.96 -12.04
C ILE A 150 10.72 11.02 -13.03
N GLY A 151 11.88 11.62 -12.76
CA GLY A 151 12.54 12.56 -13.68
C GLY A 151 12.86 11.93 -15.02
N PHE A 152 13.47 10.74 -15.01
CA PHE A 152 13.70 9.96 -16.23
C PHE A 152 12.38 9.65 -16.96
N CYS A 153 11.37 9.23 -16.25
CA CYS A 153 10.03 8.98 -16.83
C CYS A 153 9.42 10.25 -17.45
N ALA A 154 9.63 11.42 -16.83
CA ALA A 154 9.15 12.69 -17.38
C ALA A 154 9.81 13.02 -18.74
N GLU A 155 11.12 12.82 -18.85
CA GLU A 155 11.86 13.02 -20.12
C GLU A 155 11.38 12.08 -21.25
N LYS A 156 10.89 10.89 -20.90
CA LYS A 156 10.38 9.87 -21.82
C LYS A 156 8.85 9.91 -22.01
N ASN A 157 8.14 10.87 -21.43
CA ASN A 157 6.68 10.97 -21.43
C ASN A 157 5.96 9.75 -20.81
N ILE A 158 6.58 9.12 -19.82
CA ILE A 158 6.02 8.02 -19.06
C ILE A 158 5.31 8.57 -17.81
N PHE A 159 4.05 8.22 -17.61
CA PHE A 159 3.33 8.58 -16.39
C PHE A 159 3.59 7.53 -15.31
N VAL A 160 3.73 7.97 -14.07
CA VAL A 160 4.05 7.10 -12.92
C VAL A 160 2.91 7.11 -11.92
N MET A 161 2.40 5.93 -11.57
CA MET A 161 1.50 5.71 -10.43
C MET A 161 2.27 5.04 -9.30
N ILE A 162 2.26 5.65 -8.12
CA ILE A 162 2.86 5.09 -6.91
C ILE A 162 1.76 4.84 -5.87
N ASP A 163 1.58 3.57 -5.50
CA ASP A 163 0.68 3.18 -4.43
C ASP A 163 1.44 3.18 -3.09
N GLU A 164 1.11 4.12 -2.23
CA GLU A 164 1.68 4.30 -0.88
C GLU A 164 0.75 3.79 0.23
N THR A 165 -0.06 2.77 -0.03
CA THR A 165 -1.00 2.19 0.96
C THR A 165 -0.35 1.80 2.29
N TYR A 166 0.96 1.54 2.30
CA TYR A 166 1.70 1.09 3.49
C TYR A 166 2.74 2.09 4.00
N VAL A 167 2.81 3.28 3.45
CA VAL A 167 3.90 4.24 3.71
C VAL A 167 3.95 4.69 5.17
N GLU A 168 2.80 4.82 5.84
CA GLU A 168 2.73 5.24 7.24
C GLU A 168 3.42 4.26 8.22
N PHE A 169 3.62 3.01 7.82
CA PHE A 169 4.31 1.99 8.60
C PHE A 169 5.84 2.03 8.48
N ALA A 170 6.38 2.84 7.58
CA ALA A 170 7.83 2.95 7.41
C ALA A 170 8.50 3.59 8.63
N PRO A 171 9.74 3.19 8.96
CA PRO A 171 10.49 3.81 10.06
C PRO A 171 10.63 5.32 9.88
N ASP A 172 10.95 5.76 8.68
CA ASP A 172 10.95 7.16 8.26
C ASP A 172 10.13 7.33 6.98
N ILE A 173 8.95 7.93 7.11
CA ILE A 173 8.05 8.18 5.99
C ILE A 173 8.69 9.14 4.98
N ASN A 174 9.41 10.16 5.46
CA ASN A 174 10.00 11.19 4.60
C ASN A 174 11.13 10.64 3.73
N ALA A 175 11.77 9.56 4.17
CA ALA A 175 12.84 8.93 3.40
C ALA A 175 12.34 8.20 2.14
N ILE A 176 11.04 7.83 2.08
CA ILE A 176 10.51 6.97 1.01
C ILE A 176 9.26 7.52 0.31
N THR A 177 8.57 8.50 0.87
CA THR A 177 7.34 9.03 0.24
C THR A 177 7.62 9.84 -1.02
N ALA A 178 6.80 9.62 -2.04
CA ALA A 178 6.80 10.41 -3.27
C ALA A 178 5.88 11.65 -3.22
N VAL A 179 5.10 11.81 -2.15
CA VAL A 179 4.14 12.93 -2.04
C VAL A 179 4.79 14.30 -2.30
N PRO A 180 5.94 14.69 -1.71
CA PRO A 180 6.57 15.97 -2.01
C PRO A 180 6.95 16.13 -3.49
N LEU A 181 7.24 15.03 -4.19
CA LEU A 181 7.64 15.04 -5.60
C LEU A 181 6.49 15.42 -6.55
N THR A 182 5.24 15.36 -6.09
CA THR A 182 4.09 15.83 -6.86
C THR A 182 4.10 17.34 -7.11
N ARG A 183 4.91 18.11 -6.35
CA ARG A 183 5.15 19.53 -6.60
C ARG A 183 6.16 19.77 -7.74
N GLU A 184 7.04 18.79 -7.98
CA GLU A 184 8.13 18.87 -8.94
C GLU A 184 7.73 18.26 -10.30
N PHE A 185 6.91 17.19 -10.28
CA PHE A 185 6.63 16.36 -11.45
C PHE A 185 5.13 16.27 -11.74
N THR A 186 4.73 16.59 -12.96
CA THR A 186 3.34 16.49 -13.44
C THR A 186 3.01 15.12 -14.04
N ASN A 187 3.98 14.25 -14.22
CA ASN A 187 3.82 12.87 -14.69
C ASN A 187 3.69 11.86 -13.53
N LEU A 188 3.28 12.31 -12.35
CA LEU A 188 3.18 11.51 -11.13
C LEU A 188 1.80 11.62 -10.49
N MET A 189 1.25 10.48 -10.07
CA MET A 189 0.17 10.42 -9.10
C MET A 189 0.49 9.42 -7.99
N VAL A 190 0.35 9.87 -6.75
CA VAL A 190 0.53 9.05 -5.54
C VAL A 190 -0.84 8.70 -4.98
N LEU A 191 -1.05 7.42 -4.64
CA LEU A 191 -2.29 6.93 -4.03
C LEU A 191 -2.05 6.54 -2.57
N ARG A 192 -2.99 6.89 -1.70
CA ARG A 192 -3.03 6.51 -0.28
C ARG A 192 -4.45 6.17 0.16
N GLY A 193 -4.61 5.63 1.36
CA GLY A 193 -5.93 5.33 1.91
C GLY A 193 -5.90 4.93 3.37
N VAL A 194 -7.08 4.83 3.99
CA VAL A 194 -7.23 4.55 5.42
C VAL A 194 -7.42 3.06 5.75
N SER A 195 -7.36 2.20 4.74
CA SER A 195 -7.72 0.77 4.89
C SER A 195 -6.77 -0.01 5.78
N LYS A 196 -5.49 0.34 5.80
CA LYS A 196 -4.43 -0.45 6.46
C LYS A 196 -3.98 0.18 7.76
N PHE A 197 -3.36 1.35 7.70
CA PHE A 197 -2.84 2.04 8.88
C PHE A 197 -3.94 2.45 9.86
N PHE A 198 -5.03 2.99 9.37
CA PHE A 198 -6.18 3.41 10.19
C PHE A 198 -7.21 2.31 10.45
N ALA A 199 -6.91 1.07 10.06
CA ALA A 199 -7.77 -0.10 10.26
C ALA A 199 -9.23 0.10 9.79
N ALA A 200 -9.45 0.87 8.74
CA ALA A 200 -10.77 1.26 8.26
C ALA A 200 -11.08 0.79 6.81
N PRO A 201 -10.86 -0.50 6.46
CA PRO A 201 -11.12 -0.97 5.09
C PRO A 201 -12.59 -0.85 4.68
N GLY A 202 -13.52 -0.93 5.64
CA GLY A 202 -14.96 -0.81 5.39
C GLY A 202 -15.41 0.63 5.10
N MET A 203 -14.63 1.66 5.46
CA MET A 203 -14.95 3.06 5.18
C MET A 203 -14.81 3.41 3.71
N ARG A 204 -14.01 2.64 2.97
CA ARG A 204 -13.78 2.85 1.54
C ARG A 204 -13.26 4.26 1.23
N LEU A 205 -12.35 4.79 2.04
CA LEU A 205 -11.68 6.06 1.78
C LEU A 205 -10.26 5.82 1.26
N GLY A 206 -10.00 6.35 0.07
CA GLY A 206 -8.68 6.55 -0.52
C GLY A 206 -8.54 7.95 -1.05
N TYR A 207 -7.33 8.37 -1.36
CA TYR A 207 -7.07 9.65 -2.00
C TYR A 207 -5.85 9.57 -2.91
N GLY A 208 -5.93 10.32 -4.00
CA GLY A 208 -4.84 10.49 -4.96
C GLY A 208 -4.28 11.90 -4.87
N ILE A 209 -2.98 12.03 -5.09
CA ILE A 209 -2.24 13.30 -5.02
C ILE A 209 -1.44 13.47 -6.30
N THR A 210 -1.64 14.58 -7.00
CA THR A 210 -0.88 14.94 -8.19
C THR A 210 -0.82 16.47 -8.38
N GLY A 211 0.30 16.98 -8.83
CA GLY A 211 0.44 18.38 -9.24
C GLY A 211 -0.04 18.65 -10.67
N ASN A 212 -0.50 17.63 -11.39
CA ASN A 212 -1.04 17.77 -12.75
C ASN A 212 -2.52 18.16 -12.68
N MET A 213 -2.78 19.47 -12.64
CA MET A 213 -4.12 20.01 -12.45
C MET A 213 -5.07 19.68 -13.61
N ASP A 214 -4.57 19.63 -14.85
CA ASP A 214 -5.37 19.28 -16.03
C ASP A 214 -5.81 17.81 -15.97
N PHE A 215 -4.87 16.93 -15.63
CA PHE A 215 -5.14 15.51 -15.44
C PHE A 215 -6.15 15.28 -14.30
N LEU A 216 -5.96 15.95 -13.19
CA LEU A 216 -6.82 15.86 -12.02
C LEU A 216 -8.26 16.34 -12.34
N ALA A 217 -8.40 17.43 -13.10
CA ALA A 217 -9.69 17.93 -13.54
C ALA A 217 -10.42 16.92 -14.45
N LYS A 218 -9.69 16.22 -15.32
CA LYS A 218 -10.26 15.16 -16.17
C LYS A 218 -10.71 13.96 -15.34
N MET A 219 -9.92 13.53 -14.33
CA MET A 219 -10.31 12.47 -13.41
C MET A 219 -11.58 12.83 -12.63
N ARG A 220 -11.66 14.06 -12.11
CA ARG A 220 -12.89 14.57 -11.42
C ARG A 220 -14.13 14.50 -12.28
N LYS A 221 -14.02 14.79 -13.58
CA LYS A 221 -15.16 14.69 -14.51
C LYS A 221 -15.64 13.26 -14.74
N LYS A 222 -14.73 12.27 -14.67
CA LYS A 222 -15.06 10.86 -14.85
C LYS A 222 -15.53 10.20 -13.55
N GLN A 223 -15.15 10.76 -12.41
CA GLN A 223 -15.54 10.22 -11.12
C GLN A 223 -17.07 10.30 -10.95
N THR A 224 -17.67 9.20 -10.49
CA THR A 224 -19.09 9.17 -10.15
C THR A 224 -19.38 10.20 -9.05
N PRO A 225 -20.33 11.11 -9.23
CA PRO A 225 -20.68 12.07 -8.19
C PRO A 225 -21.04 11.37 -6.88
N TRP A 226 -20.51 11.90 -5.76
CA TRP A 226 -20.72 11.34 -4.42
C TRP A 226 -20.28 9.87 -4.26
N SER A 227 -19.28 9.42 -5.00
CA SER A 227 -18.78 8.05 -4.91
C SER A 227 -18.24 7.69 -3.53
N LEU A 228 -17.59 8.64 -2.84
CA LEU A 228 -17.19 8.49 -1.46
C LEU A 228 -18.37 8.78 -0.53
N ASN A 229 -18.68 7.84 0.35
CA ASN A 229 -19.80 7.95 1.28
C ASN A 229 -19.55 8.97 2.41
N SER A 230 -20.63 9.50 2.98
CA SER A 230 -20.58 10.54 4.03
C SER A 230 -19.81 10.09 5.27
N LEU A 231 -19.97 8.83 5.72
CA LEU A 231 -19.24 8.29 6.88
C LEU A 231 -17.74 8.18 6.61
N GLY A 232 -17.36 7.74 5.42
CA GLY A 232 -15.96 7.65 5.00
C GLY A 232 -15.28 9.01 4.99
N ALA A 233 -15.95 10.04 4.48
CA ALA A 233 -15.44 11.41 4.48
C ALA A 233 -15.31 11.95 5.91
N PHE A 234 -16.36 11.87 6.71
CA PHE A 234 -16.40 12.33 8.10
C PHE A 234 -15.37 11.63 9.00
N ALA A 235 -15.35 10.30 8.97
CA ALA A 235 -14.40 9.51 9.75
C ALA A 235 -12.95 9.75 9.33
N GLY A 236 -12.73 9.97 8.02
CA GLY A 236 -11.41 10.29 7.48
C GLY A 236 -10.83 11.56 8.08
N GLU A 237 -11.63 12.61 8.23
CA GLU A 237 -11.21 13.86 8.85
C GLU A 237 -10.75 13.66 10.30
N ILE A 238 -11.43 12.79 11.05
CA ILE A 238 -11.10 12.50 12.44
C ILE A 238 -9.85 11.61 12.55
N MET A 239 -9.80 10.54 11.75
CA MET A 239 -8.69 9.60 11.77
C MET A 239 -7.35 10.23 11.42
N LEU A 240 -7.32 11.09 10.38
CA LEU A 240 -6.10 11.75 9.92
C LEU A 240 -5.56 12.81 10.91
N GLN A 241 -6.38 13.23 11.86
CA GLN A 241 -6.03 14.17 12.93
C GLN A 241 -5.81 13.49 14.29
N ASP A 242 -5.94 12.18 14.39
CA ASP A 242 -5.78 11.44 15.65
C ASP A 242 -4.31 11.09 15.90
N GLU A 243 -3.55 12.10 16.34
CA GLU A 243 -2.10 11.97 16.56
C GLU A 243 -1.74 10.90 17.59
N ASP A 244 -2.57 10.70 18.61
CA ASP A 244 -2.35 9.67 19.64
C ASP A 244 -2.45 8.27 19.02
N TYR A 245 -3.48 8.03 18.21
CA TYR A 245 -3.65 6.76 17.48
C TYR A 245 -2.51 6.51 16.50
N ILE A 246 -2.10 7.54 15.75
CA ILE A 246 -0.97 7.46 14.80
C ILE A 246 0.30 7.07 15.53
N LYS A 247 0.60 7.72 16.66
CA LYS A 247 1.79 7.45 17.47
C LYS A 247 1.75 6.05 18.10
N GLU A 248 0.61 5.64 18.65
CA GLU A 248 0.42 4.31 19.24
C GLU A 248 0.61 3.22 18.19
N THR A 249 -0.02 3.37 17.03
CA THR A 249 0.15 2.45 15.89
C THR A 249 1.60 2.30 15.48
N ARG A 250 2.30 3.41 15.27
CA ARG A 250 3.70 3.38 14.86
C ARG A 250 4.59 2.70 15.91
N ASN A 251 4.40 3.03 17.18
CA ASN A 251 5.16 2.41 18.27
C ASN A 251 4.95 0.89 18.31
N LEU A 252 3.71 0.43 18.23
CA LEU A 252 3.38 -0.99 18.22
C LEU A 252 4.01 -1.70 17.02
N ILE A 253 3.75 -1.20 15.81
CA ILE A 253 4.17 -1.88 14.58
C ILE A 253 5.69 -1.92 14.45
N LEU A 254 6.37 -0.81 14.70
CA LEU A 254 7.83 -0.75 14.57
C LEU A 254 8.51 -1.65 15.60
N SER A 255 8.12 -1.59 16.87
CA SER A 255 8.73 -2.40 17.93
C SER A 255 8.49 -3.91 17.73
N GLU A 256 7.28 -4.29 17.38
CA GLU A 256 6.92 -5.71 17.17
C GLU A 256 7.53 -6.27 15.89
N ARG A 257 7.57 -5.50 14.81
CA ARG A 257 8.25 -5.90 13.58
C ARG A 257 9.73 -6.21 13.83
N ASP A 258 10.42 -5.30 14.53
CA ASP A 258 11.84 -5.47 14.86
C ASP A 258 12.05 -6.66 15.81
N ARG A 259 11.14 -6.88 16.78
CA ARG A 259 11.19 -8.04 17.67
C ARG A 259 11.03 -9.35 16.89
N MET A 260 9.99 -9.45 16.05
CA MET A 260 9.73 -10.66 15.26
C MET A 260 10.86 -10.98 14.31
N ILE A 261 11.42 -9.97 13.65
CA ILE A 261 12.59 -10.14 12.76
C ILE A 261 13.79 -10.70 13.55
N ARG A 262 14.10 -10.15 14.72
CA ARG A 262 15.19 -10.66 15.57
C ARG A 262 14.96 -12.10 15.98
N GLU A 263 13.76 -12.45 16.45
CA GLU A 263 13.44 -13.80 16.90
C GLU A 263 13.45 -14.85 15.79
N LEU A 264 13.15 -14.47 14.55
CA LEU A 264 13.13 -15.37 13.40
C LEU A 264 14.48 -15.47 12.68
N LYS A 265 15.38 -14.49 12.83
CA LYS A 265 16.73 -14.52 12.23
C LYS A 265 17.61 -15.66 12.72
N ASP A 266 17.36 -16.17 13.92
CA ASP A 266 18.14 -17.22 14.55
C ASP A 266 17.76 -18.64 14.05
N THR A 267 16.97 -18.73 12.98
CA THR A 267 16.56 -20.01 12.40
C THR A 267 17.18 -20.20 11.01
N ASP A 268 17.71 -21.39 10.72
CA ASP A 268 18.17 -21.76 9.36
C ASP A 268 16.99 -22.09 8.41
N THR A 269 15.77 -22.06 8.92
CA THR A 269 14.56 -22.41 8.17
C THR A 269 14.13 -21.30 7.22
N TYR A 270 14.40 -20.03 7.56
CA TYR A 270 13.88 -18.88 6.83
C TYR A 270 14.94 -17.86 6.48
N LYS A 271 14.81 -17.25 5.29
CA LYS A 271 15.43 -15.96 4.95
C LYS A 271 14.42 -14.86 5.14
N ILE A 272 14.84 -13.78 5.81
CA ILE A 272 14.02 -12.59 6.10
C ILE A 272 14.60 -11.42 5.33
N TYR A 273 13.71 -10.57 4.80
CA TYR A 273 14.08 -9.36 4.04
C TYR A 273 13.85 -8.10 4.87
N PRO A 274 14.52 -6.98 4.54
CA PRO A 274 14.18 -5.67 5.11
C PRO A 274 12.68 -5.38 4.96
N ALA A 275 12.06 -4.82 6.00
CA ALA A 275 10.62 -4.60 6.03
C ALA A 275 10.27 -3.15 6.35
N TYR A 276 9.59 -2.48 5.43
CA TYR A 276 9.14 -1.08 5.56
C TYR A 276 7.64 -0.97 5.80
N ALA A 277 6.85 -2.01 5.47
CA ALA A 277 5.42 -2.08 5.72
C ALA A 277 5.10 -2.73 7.08
N ASN A 278 3.80 -2.95 7.37
CA ASN A 278 3.37 -3.66 8.56
C ASN A 278 3.34 -5.19 8.38
N PHE A 279 4.15 -5.73 7.50
CA PHE A 279 4.24 -7.16 7.26
C PHE A 279 5.69 -7.57 6.92
N ILE A 280 5.96 -8.85 7.09
CA ILE A 280 7.24 -9.49 6.85
C ILE A 280 7.05 -10.55 5.77
N LEU A 281 7.96 -10.56 4.79
CA LEU A 281 8.10 -11.64 3.82
C LEU A 281 9.18 -12.61 4.32
N LEU A 282 8.89 -13.91 4.30
CA LEU A 282 9.84 -14.99 4.57
C LEU A 282 9.99 -15.88 3.35
N ARG A 283 11.21 -16.20 2.97
CA ARG A 283 11.51 -17.33 2.11
C ARG A 283 11.79 -18.57 2.96
N ILE A 284 11.22 -19.70 2.59
CA ILE A 284 11.45 -20.98 3.23
C ILE A 284 12.69 -21.60 2.60
N LEU A 285 13.71 -21.90 3.43
CA LEU A 285 14.98 -22.48 3.00
C LEU A 285 15.05 -23.98 3.30
N LYS A 286 14.23 -24.48 4.22
CA LYS A 286 14.21 -25.87 4.64
C LYS A 286 13.68 -26.77 3.53
N ASN A 287 14.50 -27.72 3.08
CA ASN A 287 14.14 -28.67 2.04
C ASN A 287 12.90 -29.50 2.42
N GLY A 288 11.95 -29.60 1.50
CA GLY A 288 10.72 -30.37 1.67
C GLY A 288 9.63 -29.65 2.44
N LEU A 289 9.87 -28.41 2.91
CA LEU A 289 8.85 -27.57 3.55
C LEU A 289 8.33 -26.56 2.51
N THR A 290 7.04 -26.61 2.20
CA THR A 290 6.40 -25.70 1.23
C THR A 290 5.72 -24.54 1.93
N SER A 291 5.40 -23.46 1.18
CA SER A 291 4.61 -22.33 1.67
C SER A 291 3.21 -22.75 2.14
N TYR A 292 2.62 -23.75 1.49
CA TYR A 292 1.36 -24.34 1.90
C TYR A 292 1.47 -25.09 3.24
N ASP A 293 2.56 -25.86 3.47
CA ASP A 293 2.76 -26.56 4.76
C ASP A 293 2.86 -25.57 5.92
N VAL A 294 3.57 -24.45 5.72
CA VAL A 294 3.67 -23.39 6.73
C VAL A 294 2.31 -22.72 6.96
N PHE A 295 1.56 -22.43 5.88
CA PHE A 295 0.20 -21.92 5.99
C PHE A 295 -0.70 -22.89 6.76
N GLU A 296 -0.64 -24.21 6.43
CA GLU A 296 -1.45 -25.23 7.07
C GLU A 296 -1.13 -25.37 8.57
N ALA A 297 0.15 -25.32 8.94
CA ALA A 297 0.57 -25.35 10.34
C ALA A 297 0.03 -24.15 11.12
N CYS A 298 0.05 -22.96 10.55
CA CYS A 298 -0.47 -21.75 11.16
C CYS A 298 -2.00 -21.78 11.27
N ILE A 299 -2.71 -22.17 10.21
CA ILE A 299 -4.19 -22.15 10.23
C ILE A 299 -4.77 -23.20 11.21
N LYS A 300 -4.12 -24.33 11.40
CA LYS A 300 -4.46 -25.32 12.43
C LYS A 300 -4.37 -24.76 13.86
N GLN A 301 -3.59 -23.70 14.06
CA GLN A 301 -3.46 -22.96 15.33
C GLN A 301 -4.32 -21.68 15.38
N GLY A 302 -5.27 -21.52 14.44
CA GLY A 302 -6.15 -20.35 14.36
C GLY A 302 -5.49 -19.09 13.85
N MET A 303 -4.39 -19.18 13.09
CA MET A 303 -3.65 -18.05 12.52
C MET A 303 -3.60 -18.16 11.00
N MET A 304 -4.22 -17.21 10.30
CA MET A 304 -4.27 -17.18 8.84
C MET A 304 -3.19 -16.23 8.28
N ILE A 305 -2.06 -16.81 7.88
CA ILE A 305 -0.99 -16.09 7.16
C ILE A 305 -1.29 -16.08 5.65
N ARG A 306 -0.43 -15.48 4.85
CA ARG A 306 -0.50 -15.49 3.39
C ARG A 306 0.53 -16.46 2.80
N ASP A 307 0.06 -17.51 2.17
CA ASP A 307 0.81 -18.30 1.19
C ASP A 307 1.01 -17.42 -0.06
N CYS A 308 2.27 -17.20 -0.46
CA CYS A 308 2.62 -16.31 -1.54
C CYS A 308 2.78 -17.01 -2.91
N SER A 309 2.46 -18.29 -3.02
CA SER A 309 2.60 -19.08 -4.26
C SER A 309 1.83 -18.50 -5.46
N SER A 310 0.80 -17.68 -5.22
CA SER A 310 0.01 -17.03 -6.29
C SER A 310 0.55 -15.68 -6.77
N PHE A 311 1.63 -15.15 -6.17
CA PHE A 311 2.22 -13.90 -6.65
C PHE A 311 3.07 -14.14 -7.90
N GLN A 312 2.72 -13.44 -8.97
CA GLN A 312 3.56 -13.43 -10.18
C GLN A 312 4.92 -12.78 -9.87
N CYS A 313 5.98 -13.26 -10.52
CA CYS A 313 7.36 -12.79 -10.33
C CYS A 313 7.95 -13.07 -8.94
N LEU A 314 7.40 -14.04 -8.21
CA LEU A 314 7.92 -14.50 -6.93
C LEU A 314 8.16 -16.01 -6.99
N ASP A 315 9.34 -16.41 -7.46
CA ASP A 315 9.69 -17.80 -7.67
C ASP A 315 10.32 -18.41 -6.41
N GLY A 316 9.66 -19.43 -5.86
CA GLY A 316 10.10 -20.13 -4.65
C GLY A 316 9.01 -20.23 -3.60
N GLU A 317 9.39 -20.76 -2.44
CA GLU A 317 8.48 -20.97 -1.31
C GLU A 317 8.52 -19.75 -0.38
N PHE A 318 7.46 -18.93 -0.43
CA PHE A 318 7.35 -17.71 0.36
C PHE A 318 6.05 -17.64 1.12
N VAL A 319 6.11 -17.10 2.34
CA VAL A 319 4.95 -16.73 3.14
C VAL A 319 5.06 -15.27 3.60
N ARG A 320 3.93 -14.61 3.77
CA ARG A 320 3.85 -13.24 4.29
C ARG A 320 2.85 -13.19 5.45
N PHE A 321 3.20 -12.47 6.49
CA PHE A 321 2.30 -12.18 7.61
C PHE A 321 2.46 -10.74 8.09
N CYS A 322 1.37 -10.12 8.52
CA CYS A 322 1.42 -8.77 9.08
C CYS A 322 1.69 -8.81 10.59
N ILE A 323 2.08 -7.66 11.11
CA ILE A 323 2.26 -7.45 12.54
C ILE A 323 0.89 -7.32 13.20
N MET A 324 0.65 -8.12 14.23
CA MET A 324 -0.55 -8.14 15.04
C MET A 324 -0.25 -7.70 16.49
N MET A 325 -1.14 -7.97 17.43
CA MET A 325 -0.88 -7.74 18.85
C MET A 325 0.26 -8.64 19.36
N PRO A 326 1.04 -8.22 20.37
CA PRO A 326 2.25 -8.93 20.82
C PRO A 326 2.01 -10.40 21.19
N GLU A 327 0.86 -10.71 21.78
CA GLU A 327 0.50 -12.08 22.15
C GLU A 327 0.33 -12.96 20.90
N ASP A 328 -0.40 -12.49 19.90
CA ASP A 328 -0.61 -13.21 18.64
C ASP A 328 0.68 -13.36 17.86
N ASN A 329 1.50 -12.31 17.81
CA ASN A 329 2.83 -12.35 17.19
C ASN A 329 3.72 -13.41 17.83
N SER A 330 3.72 -13.51 19.16
CA SER A 330 4.49 -14.53 19.89
C SER A 330 4.00 -15.95 19.60
N ARG A 331 2.69 -16.15 19.46
CA ARG A 331 2.11 -17.42 19.04
C ARG A 331 2.57 -17.80 17.62
N LEU A 332 2.53 -16.85 16.68
CA LEU A 332 2.97 -17.09 15.31
C LEU A 332 4.46 -17.44 15.25
N VAL A 333 5.32 -16.67 15.91
CA VAL A 333 6.77 -16.94 15.96
C VAL A 333 7.05 -18.34 16.54
N LYS A 334 6.32 -18.75 17.58
CA LYS A 334 6.46 -20.10 18.17
C LYS A 334 6.15 -21.20 17.14
N VAL A 335 5.07 -21.04 16.36
CA VAL A 335 4.72 -22.02 15.31
C VAL A 335 5.79 -22.03 14.21
N LEU A 336 6.19 -20.87 13.72
CA LEU A 336 7.22 -20.78 12.65
C LEU A 336 8.55 -21.40 13.10
N LYS A 337 8.96 -21.24 14.35
CA LYS A 337 10.20 -21.84 14.89
C LYS A 337 10.09 -23.34 15.13
N SER A 338 8.91 -23.92 15.15
CA SER A 338 8.71 -25.36 15.35
C SER A 338 8.73 -26.16 14.04
N LEU A 339 8.73 -25.52 12.90
CA LEU A 339 8.79 -26.11 11.57
C LEU A 339 10.23 -26.29 11.08
#